data_d96f3d89385987be82f6502349373699
#
_entry.id   d96f3d89385987be82f6502349373699
#
_cell.length_a   1.000
_cell.length_b   1.000
_cell.length_c   1.000
_cell.angle_alpha   90.00
_cell.angle_beta   90.00
_cell.angle_gamma   90.00
#
_symmetry.space_group_name_H-M   'P 1'
#
loop_
_entity.id
_entity.type
_entity.pdbx_description
1 polymer ?
#
loop_
_entity_poly.entity_id
_entity_poly.type
_entity_poly.pdbx_seq_one_letter_code
_entity_poly.pdbx_strand_id
1 'polypeptide(L)'
;MIHIRVMNQAREVLCEAVHPMEAMVCVDRIWQKGDTVLFLAPIGSHLQIAVDASMLQGEVYLPNGIMHWQVPFGEHRLAYMPGLFDGKRHIITARLLSEQETAVCRDLARNPLDLRGETDFFPHCTANVETRNESVFAARNVIDDLRFNQSHGEWPYESWGIGAREDAWCLLDFGREVVVAQMALTLRADFPHDAYWVSGHVVDSNGDDLAFDLQKTGERQIIDLGGRSVQWLRLERMVKSDDPSAFPSLRTWEVYGYDPQKG
;
A
#
# COMPACT_ATOMS: atom_id res chain seq x y z
N MET A 1 -0.75 17.31 -17.83
CA MET A 1 -1.86 16.61 -18.51
C MET A 1 -1.87 15.19 -18.01
N ILE A 2 -3.04 14.68 -17.65
CA ILE A 2 -3.24 13.27 -17.25
C ILE A 2 -3.77 12.50 -18.44
N HIS A 3 -3.26 11.29 -18.63
CA HIS A 3 -3.75 10.35 -19.63
C HIS A 3 -4.00 9.00 -18.96
N ILE A 4 -5.20 8.46 -19.09
CA ILE A 4 -5.60 7.13 -18.65
C ILE A 4 -5.80 6.27 -19.91
N ARG A 5 -5.13 5.11 -19.97
CA ARG A 5 -5.32 4.11 -21.02
C ARG A 5 -5.62 2.77 -20.42
N VAL A 6 -6.69 2.14 -20.85
CA VAL A 6 -6.99 0.76 -20.54
C VAL A 6 -6.56 -0.11 -21.70
N MET A 7 -5.76 -1.12 -21.45
CA MET A 7 -5.16 -1.98 -22.46
C MET A 7 -5.41 -3.46 -22.15
N ASN A 8 -5.49 -4.25 -23.20
CA ASN A 8 -5.52 -5.72 -23.07
C ASN A 8 -4.10 -6.30 -22.98
N GLN A 9 -4.00 -7.61 -22.82
CA GLN A 9 -2.72 -8.34 -22.75
C GLN A 9 -1.84 -8.13 -23.99
N ALA A 10 -2.43 -7.87 -25.18
CA ALA A 10 -1.69 -7.58 -26.40
C ALA A 10 -1.25 -6.11 -26.52
N ARG A 11 -1.46 -5.29 -25.45
CA ARG A 11 -1.21 -3.84 -25.38
C ARG A 11 -2.06 -3.02 -26.36
N GLU A 12 -3.17 -3.56 -26.84
CA GLU A 12 -4.13 -2.80 -27.62
C GLU A 12 -4.94 -1.91 -26.68
N VAL A 13 -5.09 -0.63 -27.03
CA VAL A 13 -5.88 0.34 -26.27
C VAL A 13 -7.37 0.04 -26.46
N LEU A 14 -8.05 -0.25 -25.36
CA LEU A 14 -9.48 -0.53 -25.31
C LEU A 14 -10.31 0.73 -25.15
N CYS A 15 -9.86 1.63 -24.29
CA CYS A 15 -10.41 2.96 -24.12
C CYS A 15 -9.37 3.89 -23.48
N GLU A 16 -9.53 5.19 -23.65
CA GLU A 16 -8.64 6.19 -23.09
C GLU A 16 -9.33 7.52 -22.80
N ALA A 17 -8.76 8.31 -21.89
CA ALA A 17 -9.15 9.69 -21.65
C ALA A 17 -7.91 10.55 -21.40
N VAL A 18 -7.97 11.80 -21.84
CA VAL A 18 -6.92 12.81 -21.66
C VAL A 18 -7.54 14.09 -21.14
N HIS A 19 -6.96 14.64 -20.06
CA HIS A 19 -7.44 15.90 -19.48
C HIS A 19 -6.30 16.65 -18.75
N PRO A 20 -6.33 17.98 -18.68
CA PRO A 20 -5.28 18.74 -18.01
C PRO A 20 -5.06 18.40 -16.54
N MET A 21 -6.12 18.24 -15.75
CA MET A 21 -6.05 18.12 -14.29
C MET A 21 -6.73 16.88 -13.73
N GLU A 22 -7.81 16.41 -14.38
CA GLU A 22 -8.62 15.29 -13.91
C GLU A 22 -9.16 14.51 -15.10
N ALA A 23 -8.95 13.20 -15.16
CA ALA A 23 -9.41 12.33 -16.22
C ALA A 23 -10.29 11.21 -15.65
N MET A 24 -11.28 10.79 -16.43
CA MET A 24 -12.17 9.68 -16.10
C MET A 24 -12.42 8.82 -17.35
N VAL A 25 -12.37 7.49 -17.14
CA VAL A 25 -12.71 6.49 -18.17
C VAL A 25 -13.81 5.58 -17.62
N CYS A 26 -14.83 5.36 -18.42
CA CYS A 26 -15.83 4.33 -18.18
C CYS A 26 -15.48 3.10 -19.03
N VAL A 27 -15.18 1.99 -18.39
CA VAL A 27 -14.81 0.73 -19.04
C VAL A 27 -16.04 -0.19 -19.08
N ASP A 28 -16.50 -0.54 -20.27
CA ASP A 28 -17.59 -1.52 -20.46
C ASP A 28 -16.99 -2.87 -20.88
N ARG A 29 -16.42 -3.60 -19.90
CA ARG A 29 -15.70 -4.84 -20.13
C ARG A 29 -15.64 -5.70 -18.87
N ILE A 30 -15.80 -6.99 -19.00
CA ILE A 30 -15.37 -7.94 -17.97
C ILE A 30 -13.84 -8.03 -18.03
N TRP A 31 -13.16 -7.70 -16.91
CA TRP A 31 -11.72 -7.78 -16.82
C TRP A 31 -11.18 -9.18 -17.16
N GLN A 32 -10.11 -9.23 -17.93
CA GLN A 32 -9.44 -10.44 -18.32
C GLN A 32 -8.01 -10.46 -17.81
N LYS A 33 -7.43 -11.66 -17.71
CA LYS A 33 -6.03 -11.81 -17.31
C LYS A 33 -5.12 -11.03 -18.27
N GLY A 34 -4.26 -10.19 -17.69
CA GLY A 34 -3.33 -9.36 -18.44
C GLY A 34 -3.88 -8.00 -18.89
N ASP A 35 -5.14 -7.67 -18.54
CA ASP A 35 -5.63 -6.30 -18.70
C ASP A 35 -4.87 -5.36 -17.77
N THR A 36 -4.53 -4.16 -18.25
CA THR A 36 -3.74 -3.15 -17.53
C THR A 36 -4.33 -1.77 -17.69
N VAL A 37 -4.08 -0.92 -16.72
CA VAL A 37 -4.36 0.52 -16.78
C VAL A 37 -3.04 1.27 -16.73
N LEU A 38 -2.77 2.06 -17.75
CA LEU A 38 -1.63 2.96 -17.83
C LEU A 38 -2.08 4.37 -17.47
N PHE A 39 -1.43 4.98 -16.49
CA PHE A 39 -1.57 6.39 -16.17
C PHE A 39 -0.30 7.12 -16.59
N LEU A 40 -0.46 8.24 -17.31
CA LEU A 40 0.61 9.16 -17.66
C LEU A 40 0.29 10.52 -17.06
N ALA A 41 1.28 11.15 -16.44
CA ALA A 41 1.17 12.46 -15.82
C ALA A 41 2.52 13.21 -15.91
N PRO A 42 2.63 14.46 -15.48
CA PRO A 42 3.92 15.13 -15.38
C PRO A 42 4.88 14.36 -14.47
N ILE A 43 6.16 14.37 -14.81
CA ILE A 43 7.22 13.75 -14.01
C ILE A 43 7.22 14.35 -12.60
N GLY A 44 7.32 13.49 -11.57
CA GLY A 44 7.35 13.89 -10.17
C GLY A 44 6.01 14.41 -9.66
N SER A 45 4.88 14.04 -10.27
CA SER A 45 3.55 14.44 -9.83
C SER A 45 2.93 13.43 -8.85
N HIS A 46 2.00 13.92 -8.06
CA HIS A 46 1.11 13.14 -7.22
C HIS A 46 -0.26 13.03 -7.88
N LEU A 47 -0.80 11.83 -7.91
CA LEU A 47 -2.15 11.56 -8.39
C LEU A 47 -3.01 10.97 -7.28
N GLN A 48 -4.27 11.42 -7.22
CA GLN A 48 -5.33 10.69 -6.55
C GLN A 48 -6.03 9.81 -7.58
N ILE A 49 -6.04 8.50 -7.36
CA ILE A 49 -6.53 7.51 -8.33
C ILE A 49 -7.57 6.60 -7.68
N ALA A 50 -8.64 6.29 -8.43
CA ALA A 50 -9.51 5.16 -8.20
C ALA A 50 -9.58 4.31 -9.46
N VAL A 51 -9.43 2.99 -9.34
CA VAL A 51 -9.47 2.04 -10.46
C VAL A 51 -10.77 1.26 -10.53
N ASP A 52 -11.61 1.40 -9.50
CA ASP A 52 -12.98 0.91 -9.43
C ASP A 52 -13.78 1.79 -8.47
N ALA A 53 -15.08 1.95 -8.71
CA ALA A 53 -15.96 2.77 -7.88
C ALA A 53 -16.11 2.25 -6.43
N SER A 54 -15.86 0.96 -6.21
CA SER A 54 -15.95 0.29 -4.91
C SER A 54 -14.60 0.21 -4.19
N MET A 55 -13.51 0.67 -4.82
CA MET A 55 -12.17 0.67 -4.25
C MET A 55 -11.86 2.00 -3.57
N LEU A 56 -11.14 1.94 -2.46
CA LEU A 56 -10.60 3.13 -1.83
C LEU A 56 -9.66 3.86 -2.80
N GLN A 57 -9.72 5.18 -2.80
CA GLN A 57 -8.82 6.00 -3.62
C GLN A 57 -7.41 5.96 -3.03
N GLY A 58 -6.42 5.78 -3.90
CA GLY A 58 -5.00 5.90 -3.54
C GLY A 58 -4.44 7.27 -3.88
N GLU A 59 -3.47 7.74 -3.08
CA GLU A 59 -2.57 8.82 -3.46
C GLU A 59 -1.24 8.19 -3.86
N VAL A 60 -0.83 8.42 -5.11
CA VAL A 60 0.42 7.86 -5.63
C VAL A 60 1.35 8.93 -6.15
N TYR A 61 2.64 8.74 -5.92
CA TYR A 61 3.71 9.56 -6.47
C TYR A 61 4.30 8.86 -7.70
N LEU A 62 4.47 9.59 -8.79
CA LEU A 62 5.00 9.10 -10.07
C LEU A 62 6.36 9.76 -10.35
N PRO A 63 7.49 9.17 -9.94
CA PRO A 63 8.81 9.77 -10.17
C PRO A 63 9.10 9.99 -11.65
N ASN A 64 8.64 9.10 -12.51
CA ASN A 64 8.85 9.15 -13.96
C ASN A 64 7.58 9.58 -14.74
N GLY A 65 6.50 9.96 -14.05
CA GLY A 65 5.25 10.36 -14.67
C GLY A 65 4.46 9.21 -15.30
N ILE A 66 4.79 7.96 -14.93
CA ILE A 66 4.21 6.73 -15.48
C ILE A 66 3.78 5.83 -14.33
N MET A 67 2.61 5.20 -14.46
CA MET A 67 2.15 4.13 -13.60
C MET A 67 1.54 3.02 -14.45
N HIS A 68 2.13 1.85 -14.39
CA HIS A 68 1.55 0.62 -14.95
C HIS A 68 0.82 -0.15 -13.87
N TRP A 69 -0.50 -0.16 -13.93
CA TRP A 69 -1.31 -0.88 -12.97
C TRP A 69 -1.94 -2.10 -13.62
N GLN A 70 -1.55 -3.28 -13.15
CA GLN A 70 -2.12 -4.54 -13.63
C GLN A 70 -3.41 -4.85 -12.87
N VAL A 71 -4.50 -5.09 -13.59
CA VAL A 71 -5.76 -5.52 -12.96
C VAL A 71 -5.55 -6.86 -12.27
N PRO A 72 -5.79 -6.96 -10.95
CA PRO A 72 -5.63 -8.21 -10.22
C PRO A 72 -6.48 -9.34 -10.81
N PHE A 73 -5.90 -10.53 -10.90
CA PHE A 73 -6.57 -11.70 -11.47
C PHE A 73 -6.24 -12.98 -10.71
N GLY A 74 -7.20 -13.90 -10.62
CA GLY A 74 -7.02 -15.18 -9.92
C GLY A 74 -6.70 -14.99 -8.44
N GLU A 75 -5.64 -15.62 -7.94
CA GLU A 75 -5.21 -15.58 -6.54
C GLU A 75 -4.94 -14.14 -6.05
N HIS A 76 -4.43 -13.26 -6.91
CA HIS A 76 -4.18 -11.85 -6.54
C HIS A 76 -5.44 -11.07 -6.14
N ARG A 77 -6.63 -11.51 -6.56
CA ARG A 77 -7.91 -10.89 -6.14
C ARG A 77 -8.28 -11.17 -4.69
N LEU A 78 -7.71 -12.20 -4.08
CA LEU A 78 -8.02 -12.58 -2.69
C LEU A 78 -7.60 -11.51 -1.67
N ALA A 79 -6.65 -10.64 -2.01
CA ALA A 79 -6.23 -9.50 -1.21
C ALA A 79 -7.17 -8.28 -1.33
N TYR A 80 -8.26 -8.38 -2.07
CA TYR A 80 -9.21 -7.31 -2.30
C TYR A 80 -10.63 -7.72 -1.88
N MET A 81 -11.51 -6.73 -1.72
CA MET A 81 -12.91 -6.98 -1.41
C MET A 81 -13.53 -7.98 -2.41
N PRO A 82 -14.19 -9.04 -1.94
CA PRO A 82 -14.89 -9.98 -2.81
C PRO A 82 -15.86 -9.27 -3.75
N GLY A 83 -15.79 -9.59 -5.04
CA GLY A 83 -16.60 -8.94 -6.07
C GLY A 83 -16.00 -7.64 -6.64
N LEU A 84 -14.95 -7.07 -6.04
CA LEU A 84 -14.20 -6.00 -6.65
C LEU A 84 -13.63 -6.47 -8.01
N PHE A 85 -13.71 -5.64 -9.01
CA PHE A 85 -13.35 -5.96 -10.41
C PHE A 85 -14.29 -6.96 -11.12
N ASP A 86 -15.41 -7.33 -10.52
CA ASP A 86 -16.43 -8.14 -11.17
C ASP A 86 -17.39 -7.25 -11.99
N GLY A 87 -18.13 -7.89 -12.92
CA GLY A 87 -19.11 -7.20 -13.77
C GLY A 87 -18.49 -6.59 -15.02
N LYS A 88 -19.22 -5.67 -15.64
CA LYS A 88 -18.88 -5.10 -16.95
C LYS A 88 -18.56 -3.62 -16.91
N ARG A 89 -18.92 -2.92 -15.85
CA ARG A 89 -18.79 -1.46 -15.79
C ARG A 89 -17.86 -1.06 -14.67
N HIS A 90 -16.74 -0.44 -15.06
CA HIS A 90 -15.76 0.08 -14.13
C HIS A 90 -15.53 1.56 -14.42
N ILE A 91 -15.36 2.33 -13.37
CA ILE A 91 -15.04 3.76 -13.46
C ILE A 91 -13.63 3.94 -12.92
N ILE A 92 -12.75 4.45 -13.77
CA ILE A 92 -11.36 4.76 -13.42
C ILE A 92 -11.22 6.27 -13.45
N THR A 93 -10.69 6.84 -12.37
CA THR A 93 -10.45 8.28 -12.26
C THR A 93 -9.01 8.55 -11.86
N ALA A 94 -8.46 9.66 -12.30
CA ALA A 94 -7.17 10.18 -11.86
C ALA A 94 -7.21 11.70 -11.80
N ARG A 95 -6.71 12.29 -10.71
CA ARG A 95 -6.62 13.72 -10.49
C ARG A 95 -5.22 14.11 -10.03
N LEU A 96 -4.66 15.18 -10.58
CA LEU A 96 -3.44 15.79 -10.05
C LEU A 96 -3.70 16.39 -8.67
N LEU A 97 -2.82 16.11 -7.74
CA LEU A 97 -2.77 16.81 -6.44
C LEU A 97 -1.90 18.05 -6.56
N SER A 98 -2.33 19.12 -5.91
CA SER A 98 -1.56 20.34 -5.77
C SER A 98 -0.48 20.22 -4.72
N GLU A 99 0.54 21.09 -4.76
CA GLU A 99 1.58 21.17 -3.72
C GLU A 99 1.00 21.48 -2.33
N GLN A 100 -0.10 22.24 -2.27
CA GLN A 100 -0.78 22.54 -1.00
C GLN A 100 -1.43 21.29 -0.39
N GLU A 101 -1.99 20.40 -1.22
CA GLU A 101 -2.58 19.14 -0.75
C GLU A 101 -1.51 18.15 -0.25
N THR A 102 -0.33 18.15 -0.86
CA THR A 102 0.77 17.26 -0.45
C THR A 102 1.60 17.78 0.71
N ALA A 103 1.57 19.09 0.97
CA ALA A 103 2.30 19.74 2.08
C ALA A 103 1.62 19.57 3.45
N VAL A 104 0.37 19.08 3.50
CA VAL A 104 -0.31 18.84 4.78
C VAL A 104 0.11 17.49 5.38
N CYS A 105 0.10 17.41 6.72
CA CYS A 105 0.35 16.14 7.41
C CYS A 105 -0.78 15.15 7.11
N ARG A 106 -0.41 14.01 6.52
CA ARG A 106 -1.32 12.93 6.12
C ARG A 106 -0.65 11.57 6.24
N ASP A 107 -1.39 10.50 6.03
CA ASP A 107 -0.82 9.15 5.96
C ASP A 107 -0.11 8.96 4.61
N LEU A 108 1.23 9.03 4.65
CA LEU A 108 2.11 8.88 3.49
C LEU A 108 2.27 7.43 3.03
N ALA A 109 1.90 6.48 3.89
CA ALA A 109 1.97 5.05 3.56
C ALA A 109 0.77 4.58 2.75
N ARG A 110 -0.36 5.29 2.83
CA ARG A 110 -1.63 4.87 2.27
C ARG A 110 -1.60 4.69 0.76
N ASN A 111 -1.63 3.42 0.30
CA ASN A 111 -1.71 3.09 -1.13
C ASN A 111 -2.51 1.79 -1.38
N PRO A 112 -3.84 1.84 -1.47
CA PRO A 112 -4.65 0.66 -1.81
C PRO A 112 -4.36 0.11 -3.22
N LEU A 113 -3.69 0.91 -4.08
CA LEU A 113 -3.30 0.52 -5.43
C LEU A 113 -1.97 -0.22 -5.48
N ASP A 114 -1.22 -0.30 -4.37
CA ASP A 114 0.07 -0.95 -4.36
C ASP A 114 -0.01 -2.39 -4.87
N LEU A 115 1.01 -2.80 -5.62
CA LEU A 115 1.10 -4.11 -6.24
C LEU A 115 2.18 -4.94 -5.58
N ARG A 116 2.01 -6.23 -5.63
CA ARG A 116 3.04 -7.17 -5.22
C ARG A 116 4.14 -7.24 -6.28
N GLY A 117 5.41 -7.17 -5.87
CA GLY A 117 6.58 -7.20 -6.77
C GLY A 117 7.04 -5.80 -7.16
N GLU A 118 7.65 -5.68 -8.31
CA GLU A 118 8.19 -4.41 -8.81
C GLU A 118 7.07 -3.45 -9.23
N THR A 119 7.25 -2.16 -8.93
CA THR A 119 6.32 -1.11 -9.32
C THR A 119 7.08 0.16 -9.78
N ASP A 120 6.40 1.03 -10.51
CA ASP A 120 6.89 2.33 -10.96
C ASP A 120 6.20 3.53 -10.28
N PHE A 121 5.42 3.26 -9.22
CA PHE A 121 4.67 4.25 -8.45
C PHE A 121 4.77 3.98 -6.93
N PHE A 122 4.60 5.02 -6.13
CA PHE A 122 4.84 5.00 -4.69
C PHE A 122 3.69 5.65 -3.89
N PRO A 123 3.52 5.35 -2.58
CA PRO A 123 4.39 4.49 -1.76
C PRO A 123 4.29 3.03 -2.19
N HIS A 124 5.36 2.28 -1.94
CA HIS A 124 5.44 0.86 -2.26
C HIS A 124 5.96 0.06 -1.06
N CYS A 125 5.32 -1.08 -0.77
CA CYS A 125 5.68 -1.93 0.35
C CYS A 125 6.20 -3.29 -0.11
N THR A 126 7.41 -3.66 0.34
CA THR A 126 8.06 -4.94 0.03
C THR A 126 8.52 -5.64 1.30
N ALA A 127 8.76 -6.94 1.23
CA ALA A 127 9.31 -7.72 2.34
C ALA A 127 10.24 -8.84 1.84
N ASN A 128 11.13 -9.32 2.70
CA ASN A 128 11.96 -10.47 2.38
C ASN A 128 11.22 -11.81 2.52
N VAL A 129 10.02 -11.80 3.07
CA VAL A 129 9.17 -12.97 3.25
C VAL A 129 7.70 -12.59 3.28
N GLU A 130 6.89 -13.43 2.67
CA GLU A 130 5.43 -13.39 2.71
C GLU A 130 4.92 -14.82 2.91
N THR A 131 4.02 -15.01 3.88
CA THR A 131 3.55 -16.35 4.24
C THR A 131 3.01 -17.11 3.03
N ARG A 132 3.54 -18.28 2.76
CA ARG A 132 3.19 -19.19 1.65
C ARG A 132 3.18 -18.54 0.26
N ASN A 133 3.76 -17.34 0.14
CA ASN A 133 3.72 -16.55 -1.09
C ASN A 133 2.29 -16.26 -1.60
N GLU A 134 1.32 -16.14 -0.67
CA GLU A 134 -0.08 -15.83 -0.96
C GLU A 134 -0.34 -14.32 -0.92
N SER A 135 -1.18 -13.81 -1.81
CA SER A 135 -1.47 -12.37 -1.90
C SER A 135 -2.14 -11.80 -0.64
N VAL A 136 -2.90 -12.61 0.06
CA VAL A 136 -3.54 -12.22 1.34
C VAL A 136 -2.55 -11.99 2.47
N PHE A 137 -1.28 -12.42 2.32
CA PHE A 137 -0.22 -12.19 3.29
C PHE A 137 0.95 -11.36 2.73
N ALA A 138 0.72 -10.69 1.61
CA ALA A 138 1.72 -9.86 0.95
C ALA A 138 1.98 -8.55 1.71
N ALA A 139 3.22 -8.03 1.61
CA ALA A 139 3.63 -6.79 2.25
C ALA A 139 2.74 -5.59 1.87
N ARG A 140 2.29 -5.50 0.61
CA ARG A 140 1.41 -4.43 0.14
C ARG A 140 0.13 -4.26 0.98
N ASN A 141 -0.34 -5.32 1.66
CA ASN A 141 -1.58 -5.27 2.44
C ASN A 141 -1.47 -4.37 3.67
N VAL A 142 -0.26 -4.05 4.15
CA VAL A 142 -0.12 -3.19 5.33
C VAL A 142 -0.34 -1.71 5.03
N ILE A 143 -0.45 -1.33 3.74
CA ILE A 143 -0.69 0.04 3.29
C ILE A 143 -1.97 0.21 2.48
N ASP A 144 -2.86 -0.77 2.48
CA ASP A 144 -4.11 -0.80 1.71
C ASP A 144 -5.26 0.04 2.31
N ASP A 145 -5.01 0.73 3.46
CA ASP A 145 -5.96 1.56 4.22
C ASP A 145 -7.08 0.77 4.94
N LEU A 146 -6.98 -0.54 5.03
CA LEU A 146 -7.88 -1.37 5.83
C LEU A 146 -7.27 -1.60 7.22
N ARG A 147 -7.90 -1.05 8.26
CA ARG A 147 -7.34 -0.97 9.63
C ARG A 147 -7.93 -1.96 10.61
N PHE A 148 -8.75 -2.88 10.17
CA PHE A 148 -9.41 -3.87 11.02
C PHE A 148 -9.55 -5.21 10.29
N ASN A 149 -9.81 -6.26 11.05
CA ASN A 149 -10.13 -7.59 10.54
C ASN A 149 -11.60 -7.91 10.81
N GLN A 150 -12.25 -8.62 9.87
CA GLN A 150 -13.60 -9.13 10.08
C GLN A 150 -13.57 -10.45 10.87
N SER A 151 -12.74 -11.38 10.41
CA SER A 151 -12.59 -12.70 11.00
C SER A 151 -11.29 -13.37 10.54
N HIS A 152 -11.12 -14.65 10.89
CA HIS A 152 -10.05 -15.48 10.38
C HIS A 152 -10.48 -16.20 9.09
N GLY A 153 -9.93 -15.77 7.95
CA GLY A 153 -10.18 -16.39 6.63
C GLY A 153 -11.39 -15.85 5.87
N GLU A 154 -12.09 -14.85 6.41
CA GLU A 154 -13.10 -14.09 5.71
C GLU A 154 -12.63 -12.65 5.53
N TRP A 155 -12.75 -12.12 4.32
CA TRP A 155 -12.31 -10.77 4.01
C TRP A 155 -13.07 -9.71 4.87
N PRO A 156 -12.40 -8.67 5.40
CA PRO A 156 -10.98 -8.37 5.38
C PRO A 156 -10.21 -9.19 6.44
N TYR A 157 -9.24 -9.98 6.00
CA TYR A 157 -8.33 -10.74 6.88
C TYR A 157 -6.88 -10.68 6.41
N GLU A 158 -6.66 -10.02 5.29
CA GLU A 158 -5.34 -9.83 4.70
C GLU A 158 -4.42 -9.04 5.64
N SER A 159 -3.15 -9.33 5.58
CA SER A 159 -2.10 -8.78 6.44
C SER A 159 -0.74 -9.12 5.85
N TRP A 160 0.33 -8.55 6.40
CA TRP A 160 1.66 -9.08 6.14
C TRP A 160 1.96 -10.21 7.10
N GLY A 161 2.22 -11.39 6.57
CA GLY A 161 2.57 -12.58 7.33
C GLY A 161 4.00 -13.02 7.08
N ILE A 162 4.76 -13.30 8.15
CA ILE A 162 6.21 -13.52 8.11
C ILE A 162 6.65 -14.98 7.89
N GLY A 163 5.73 -15.93 7.69
CA GLY A 163 6.08 -17.35 7.47
C GLY A 163 6.89 -17.98 8.60
N ALA A 164 6.72 -17.53 9.85
CA ALA A 164 7.49 -17.90 11.04
C ALA A 164 9.00 -17.59 10.97
N ARG A 165 9.44 -16.62 10.16
CA ARG A 165 10.84 -16.20 10.08
C ARG A 165 11.16 -15.12 11.11
N GLU A 166 12.28 -15.29 11.81
CA GLU A 166 12.77 -14.32 12.81
C GLU A 166 13.52 -13.15 12.15
N ASP A 167 14.07 -13.35 10.96
CA ASP A 167 14.79 -12.34 10.18
C ASP A 167 13.87 -11.59 9.17
N ALA A 168 12.56 -11.63 9.41
CA ALA A 168 11.59 -10.94 8.59
C ALA A 168 11.76 -9.42 8.69
N TRP A 169 11.67 -8.75 7.53
CA TRP A 169 11.59 -7.30 7.44
C TRP A 169 10.57 -6.88 6.40
N CYS A 170 10.00 -5.70 6.61
CA CYS A 170 9.08 -5.03 5.71
C CYS A 170 9.57 -3.61 5.43
N LEU A 171 9.71 -3.22 4.17
CA LEU A 171 10.21 -1.93 3.72
C LEU A 171 9.11 -1.15 3.02
N LEU A 172 8.90 0.07 3.47
CA LEU A 172 8.05 1.07 2.87
C LEU A 172 8.91 2.11 2.18
N ASP A 173 8.86 2.14 0.86
CA ASP A 173 9.54 3.12 0.02
C ASP A 173 8.54 4.21 -0.41
N PHE A 174 8.90 5.48 -0.20
CA PHE A 174 8.08 6.62 -0.60
C PHE A 174 8.39 7.09 -2.03
N GLY A 175 9.45 6.56 -2.66
CA GLY A 175 9.92 6.97 -4.00
C GLY A 175 10.46 8.40 -4.07
N ARG A 176 10.52 9.09 -2.95
CA ARG A 176 10.95 10.47 -2.78
C ARG A 176 11.31 10.77 -1.34
N GLU A 177 11.92 11.91 -1.11
CA GLU A 177 12.12 12.43 0.24
C GLU A 177 10.81 12.95 0.84
N VAL A 178 10.52 12.57 2.07
CA VAL A 178 9.36 13.00 2.87
C VAL A 178 9.77 13.31 4.29
N VAL A 179 9.01 14.15 4.99
CA VAL A 179 9.20 14.38 6.43
C VAL A 179 8.18 13.56 7.20
N VAL A 180 8.65 12.63 8.05
CA VAL A 180 7.81 11.73 8.84
C VAL A 180 7.79 12.12 10.29
N ALA A 181 6.60 12.34 10.86
CA ALA A 181 6.42 12.74 12.25
C ALA A 181 6.17 11.54 13.18
N GLN A 182 5.31 10.64 12.78
CA GLN A 182 4.93 9.46 13.55
C GLN A 182 4.53 8.31 12.62
N MET A 183 4.63 7.09 13.13
CA MET A 183 4.00 5.93 12.51
C MET A 183 2.97 5.30 13.46
N ALA A 184 2.08 4.50 12.93
CA ALA A 184 1.17 3.68 13.71
C ALA A 184 1.13 2.26 13.15
N LEU A 185 1.15 1.28 14.04
CA LEU A 185 1.05 -0.13 13.72
C LEU A 185 -0.24 -0.71 14.28
N THR A 186 -0.99 -1.44 13.46
CA THR A 186 -2.14 -2.23 13.88
C THR A 186 -1.79 -3.70 13.68
N LEU A 187 -1.70 -4.43 14.78
CA LEU A 187 -1.37 -5.85 14.76
C LEU A 187 -2.62 -6.69 14.52
N ARG A 188 -2.41 -7.86 13.97
CA ARG A 188 -3.41 -8.92 13.99
C ARG A 188 -3.28 -9.74 15.28
N ALA A 189 -3.73 -9.18 16.41
CA ALA A 189 -3.72 -9.78 17.73
C ALA A 189 -5.11 -10.25 18.16
N ASP A 190 -5.86 -10.81 17.22
CA ASP A 190 -7.22 -11.33 17.33
C ASP A 190 -7.20 -12.87 17.41
N PHE A 191 -8.17 -13.47 18.12
CA PHE A 191 -8.32 -14.93 18.10
C PHE A 191 -8.65 -15.43 16.68
N PRO A 192 -7.99 -16.50 16.17
CA PRO A 192 -7.00 -17.36 16.79
C PRO A 192 -5.54 -16.89 16.62
N HIS A 193 -5.28 -15.66 16.21
CA HIS A 193 -3.96 -15.06 16.06
C HIS A 193 -3.52 -14.39 17.37
N ASP A 194 -3.27 -15.19 18.41
CA ASP A 194 -2.82 -14.68 19.71
C ASP A 194 -1.35 -14.27 19.73
N ALA A 195 -0.53 -14.77 18.78
CA ALA A 195 0.85 -14.36 18.65
C ALA A 195 0.92 -12.91 18.15
N TYR A 196 1.81 -12.13 18.78
CA TYR A 196 2.07 -10.74 18.41
C TYR A 196 3.54 -10.43 18.64
N TRP A 197 4.01 -9.29 18.15
CA TRP A 197 5.35 -8.81 18.49
C TRP A 197 5.30 -7.92 19.73
N VAL A 198 6.23 -8.15 20.66
CA VAL A 198 6.37 -7.34 21.89
C VAL A 198 7.24 -6.10 21.66
N SER A 199 8.11 -6.14 20.64
CA SER A 199 8.96 -5.02 20.26
C SER A 199 9.46 -5.18 18.82
N GLY A 200 10.05 -4.14 18.29
CA GLY A 200 10.69 -4.13 16.98
C GLY A 200 11.56 -2.90 16.80
N HIS A 201 12.12 -2.78 15.61
CA HIS A 201 12.92 -1.65 15.21
C HIS A 201 12.39 -1.06 13.88
N VAL A 202 12.44 0.24 13.76
CA VAL A 202 12.31 0.93 12.49
C VAL A 202 13.64 1.58 12.15
N VAL A 203 14.16 1.22 10.98
CA VAL A 203 15.39 1.81 10.39
C VAL A 203 14.97 2.68 9.23
N ASP A 204 15.57 3.86 9.11
CA ASP A 204 15.28 4.78 8.03
C ASP A 204 16.41 4.86 6.97
N SER A 205 16.17 5.61 5.90
CA SER A 205 17.12 5.80 4.80
C SER A 205 18.43 6.50 5.18
N ASN A 206 18.50 7.13 6.34
CA ASN A 206 19.71 7.79 6.85
C ASN A 206 20.54 6.83 7.72
N GLY A 207 19.99 5.64 8.04
CA GLY A 207 20.58 4.66 8.93
C GLY A 207 20.26 4.89 10.40
N ASP A 208 19.33 5.81 10.71
CA ASP A 208 18.83 5.96 12.06
C ASP A 208 17.95 4.76 12.44
N ASP A 209 18.12 4.28 13.67
CA ASP A 209 17.52 3.07 14.20
C ASP A 209 16.76 3.38 15.48
N LEU A 210 15.44 3.22 15.43
CA LEU A 210 14.56 3.44 16.58
C LEU A 210 13.92 2.12 17.03
N ALA A 211 14.20 1.72 18.26
CA ALA A 211 13.48 0.62 18.91
C ALA A 211 12.13 1.09 19.43
N PHE A 212 11.13 0.22 19.39
CA PHE A 212 9.79 0.47 19.94
C PHE A 212 9.21 -0.80 20.58
N ASP A 213 8.32 -0.59 21.57
CA ASP A 213 7.56 -1.64 22.22
C ASP A 213 6.13 -1.71 21.67
N LEU A 214 5.54 -2.91 21.70
CA LEU A 214 4.19 -3.18 21.26
C LEU A 214 3.40 -3.95 22.33
N GLN A 215 2.09 -3.73 22.35
CA GLN A 215 1.16 -4.41 23.24
C GLN A 215 0.31 -5.43 22.47
N LYS A 216 -0.24 -6.42 23.17
CA LYS A 216 -1.21 -7.37 22.63
C LYS A 216 -2.55 -6.68 22.46
N THR A 217 -2.72 -6.01 21.34
CA THR A 217 -3.99 -5.35 20.97
C THR A 217 -4.11 -5.24 19.45
N GLY A 218 -5.34 -5.32 18.96
CA GLY A 218 -5.69 -4.97 17.57
C GLY A 218 -5.91 -3.47 17.37
N GLU A 219 -5.75 -2.67 18.43
CA GLU A 219 -5.84 -1.22 18.33
C GLU A 219 -4.57 -0.61 17.74
N ARG A 220 -4.71 0.57 17.24
CA ARG A 220 -3.64 1.37 16.63
C ARG A 220 -2.60 1.82 17.66
N GLN A 221 -1.33 1.47 17.47
CA GLN A 221 -0.23 1.80 18.37
C GLN A 221 0.70 2.84 17.72
N ILE A 222 0.82 4.01 18.33
CA ILE A 222 1.53 5.17 17.78
C ILE A 222 2.97 5.20 18.28
N ILE A 223 3.91 5.40 17.36
CA ILE A 223 5.34 5.55 17.61
C ILE A 223 5.79 6.90 17.03
N ASP A 224 6.42 7.73 17.84
CA ASP A 224 6.97 9.03 17.42
C ASP A 224 8.25 8.82 16.60
N LEU A 225 8.34 9.45 15.42
CA LEU A 225 9.50 9.42 14.54
C LEU A 225 10.32 10.71 14.57
N GLY A 226 9.87 11.73 15.29
CA GLY A 226 10.63 12.95 15.60
C GLY A 226 10.75 13.96 14.46
N GLY A 227 9.95 13.87 13.41
CA GLY A 227 9.96 14.88 12.31
C GLY A 227 11.21 14.83 11.43
N ARG A 228 11.66 13.62 11.05
CA ARG A 228 12.87 13.41 10.24
C ARG A 228 12.59 13.30 8.75
N SER A 229 13.55 13.71 7.93
CA SER A 229 13.50 13.55 6.47
C SER A 229 14.02 12.19 6.07
N VAL A 230 13.22 11.42 5.30
CA VAL A 230 13.54 10.05 4.89
C VAL A 230 13.03 9.75 3.48
N GLN A 231 13.60 8.73 2.82
CA GLN A 231 13.11 8.20 1.56
C GLN A 231 12.35 6.88 1.73
N TRP A 232 12.73 6.12 2.75
CA TRP A 232 12.10 4.85 3.09
C TRP A 232 12.20 4.57 4.58
N LEU A 233 11.34 3.68 5.08
CA LEU A 233 11.37 3.10 6.42
C LEU A 233 11.37 1.58 6.31
N ARG A 234 12.08 0.88 7.21
CA ARG A 234 12.10 -0.58 7.27
C ARG A 234 11.81 -1.07 8.70
N LEU A 235 10.74 -1.84 8.86
CA LEU A 235 10.47 -2.60 10.07
C LEU A 235 11.30 -3.88 10.05
N GLU A 236 12.03 -4.13 11.13
CA GLU A 236 12.90 -5.31 11.26
C GLU A 236 13.13 -5.68 12.71
N ARG A 237 13.81 -6.80 12.97
CA ARG A 237 14.15 -7.27 14.32
C ARG A 237 12.92 -7.31 15.24
N MET A 238 11.81 -7.77 14.70
CA MET A 238 10.55 -7.91 15.40
C MET A 238 10.64 -9.09 16.37
N VAL A 239 10.46 -8.84 17.67
CA VAL A 239 10.53 -9.86 18.74
C VAL A 239 9.13 -10.39 19.02
N LYS A 240 8.93 -11.70 18.79
CA LYS A 240 7.65 -12.36 19.00
C LYS A 240 7.41 -12.59 20.51
N SER A 241 6.14 -12.53 20.94
CA SER A 241 5.70 -12.93 22.29
C SER A 241 5.93 -14.44 22.55
N ASP A 242 5.83 -14.86 23.81
CA ASP A 242 5.98 -16.25 24.22
C ASP A 242 4.83 -17.18 23.78
N ASP A 243 3.83 -16.65 23.05
CA ASP A 243 2.74 -17.45 22.51
C ASP A 243 3.27 -18.62 21.66
N PRO A 244 2.71 -19.84 21.78
CA PRO A 244 3.15 -21.01 21.01
C PRO A 244 2.89 -20.88 19.50
N SER A 245 1.98 -20.00 19.07
CA SER A 245 1.81 -19.71 17.65
C SER A 245 3.04 -18.99 17.09
N ALA A 246 3.50 -19.44 15.92
CA ALA A 246 4.68 -18.88 15.25
C ALA A 246 4.35 -17.75 14.25
N PHE A 247 3.10 -17.26 14.21
CA PHE A 247 2.59 -16.45 13.12
C PHE A 247 2.02 -15.09 13.56
N PRO A 248 2.82 -14.20 14.18
CA PRO A 248 2.40 -12.81 14.33
C PRO A 248 2.21 -12.17 12.95
N SER A 249 1.26 -11.25 12.81
CA SER A 249 0.96 -10.59 11.55
C SER A 249 0.69 -9.11 11.76
N LEU A 250 1.09 -8.30 10.78
CA LEU A 250 0.84 -6.85 10.73
C LEU A 250 -0.36 -6.58 9.82
N ARG A 251 -1.38 -5.93 10.37
CA ARG A 251 -2.56 -5.56 9.59
C ARG A 251 -2.35 -4.26 8.85
N THR A 252 -1.85 -3.22 9.54
CA THR A 252 -1.68 -1.90 8.93
C THR A 252 -0.43 -1.21 9.45
N TRP A 253 0.25 -0.53 8.54
CA TRP A 253 1.35 0.38 8.81
C TRP A 253 1.02 1.77 8.25
N GLU A 254 0.70 2.71 9.13
CA GLU A 254 0.44 4.11 8.79
C GLU A 254 1.71 4.93 9.07
N VAL A 255 2.00 5.91 8.23
CA VAL A 255 3.12 6.84 8.43
C VAL A 255 2.62 8.26 8.19
N TYR A 256 2.59 9.07 9.23
CA TYR A 256 2.10 10.45 9.17
C TYR A 256 3.22 11.45 8.96
N GLY A 257 3.05 12.27 7.96
CA GLY A 257 4.04 13.25 7.54
C GLY A 257 3.57 14.07 6.35
N TYR A 258 4.50 14.71 5.68
CA TYR A 258 4.21 15.59 4.54
C TYR A 258 5.39 15.61 3.54
N ASP A 259 5.10 16.04 2.32
CA ASP A 259 6.13 16.33 1.33
C ASP A 259 6.77 17.68 1.64
N PRO A 260 8.12 17.78 1.74
CA PRO A 260 8.78 19.04 1.95
C PRO A 260 8.49 20.00 0.79
N GLN A 261 8.18 21.26 1.11
CA GLN A 261 7.98 22.27 0.09
C GLN A 261 9.29 22.48 -0.69
N LYS A 262 9.19 22.44 -2.00
CA LYS A 262 10.29 22.86 -2.86
C LYS A 262 10.51 24.36 -2.66
N GLY A 263 11.65 24.73 -2.07
CA GLY A 263 12.05 26.13 -1.86
C GLY A 263 12.24 26.89 -3.16
#